data_dc7fd0e954bd873777a4201311bbc058
#
_entry.id   dc7fd0e954bd873777a4201311bbc058
#
_cell.length_a   1.000
_cell.length_b   1.000
_cell.length_c   1.000
_cell.angle_alpha   90.00
_cell.angle_beta   90.00
_cell.angle_gamma   90.00
#
_symmetry.space_group_name_H-M   'P 1'
#
loop_
_entity.id
_entity.type
_entity.pdbx_description
1 polymer ?
#
loop_
_entity_poly.entity_id
_entity_poly.type
_entity_poly.pdbx_seq_one_letter_code
_entity_poly.pdbx_strand_id
1 'polypeptide(L)'
;MMKEVLKEPVFTEEIVNIVRSSHSLDEMRDELRGYHENDIAQSFELLNRAERNLLYTALDAEWLAEVISYLDNPSEYIEEIGIVKLAEIINEMDADDAIDLWEDIDESVRVKLRPMIDDETKTEIRLINSYDDDEIGSLITTNYIRIRRNLTIRQAMHELIQQAGDNDNISTIYVVDDRKRFCGAISLKDLIIARDNVPLESIISDSYPYLMDHEKISESIEKIKDYAEDSLPVLNQDRKIIGIITAQDVTEAVDDEISEDYAKLAGLSSEEDLNETTQESVKKRLPWLVILLFLGMVVSSVVGAFEGVVAILPIVICFQSLILDMAGNVGTQSLAVTIRVLMDENLDAKDKWHLIAKEMKVGFCNGTLLGVLSVICLGVYIALFKGYTFGRAMLISGCVGISLLVAIVISSLVGTLVPMFFHKVKVDPAVASGPLITTVNDLVAVVTYYGLAWLLLIEMLHIV
;
A
#
# COMPACT_ATOMS: atom_id res chain seq x y z
N MET A 1 29.72 -19.36 -20.96
CA MET A 1 29.21 -18.23 -21.73
C MET A 1 28.28 -17.47 -20.78
N MET A 2 28.85 -16.56 -19.97
CA MET A 2 28.07 -15.65 -19.11
C MET A 2 27.31 -14.71 -20.05
N LYS A 3 25.97 -14.67 -19.91
CA LYS A 3 25.18 -13.58 -20.48
C LYS A 3 25.71 -12.29 -19.83
N GLU A 4 26.32 -11.40 -20.59
CA GLU A 4 26.40 -9.99 -20.21
C GLU A 4 24.98 -9.52 -19.93
N VAL A 5 24.69 -9.29 -18.65
CA VAL A 5 23.53 -8.49 -18.26
C VAL A 5 23.85 -7.11 -18.83
N LEU A 6 23.13 -6.70 -19.88
CA LEU A 6 23.13 -5.33 -20.33
C LEU A 6 22.77 -4.49 -19.09
N LYS A 7 23.76 -3.77 -18.55
CA LYS A 7 23.49 -2.73 -17.56
C LYS A 7 22.61 -1.72 -18.26
N GLU A 8 21.46 -1.44 -17.69
CA GLU A 8 20.67 -0.28 -18.11
C GLU A 8 21.57 0.96 -18.06
N PRO A 9 21.51 1.85 -19.05
CA PRO A 9 22.31 3.05 -19.05
C PRO A 9 21.93 3.89 -17.81
N VAL A 10 22.87 4.11 -16.93
CA VAL A 10 22.69 4.95 -15.74
C VAL A 10 23.01 6.38 -16.17
N PHE A 11 21.97 7.13 -16.56
CA PHE A 11 22.10 8.51 -17.06
C PHE A 11 22.51 9.51 -15.95
N THR A 12 22.30 9.18 -14.69
CA THR A 12 22.65 10.03 -13.54
C THR A 12 24.12 10.47 -13.54
N GLU A 13 25.08 9.58 -13.87
CA GLU A 13 26.51 9.95 -13.98
C GLU A 13 26.78 10.90 -15.17
N GLU A 14 26.05 10.74 -16.26
CA GLU A 14 26.16 11.62 -17.43
C GLU A 14 25.63 13.01 -17.11
N ILE A 15 24.47 13.10 -16.45
CA ILE A 15 23.86 14.35 -15.97
C ILE A 15 24.81 15.08 -14.99
N VAL A 16 25.38 14.37 -14.03
CA VAL A 16 26.38 14.93 -13.11
C VAL A 16 27.59 15.50 -13.87
N ASN A 17 28.06 14.82 -14.90
CA ASN A 17 29.15 15.30 -15.73
C ASN A 17 28.75 16.55 -16.53
N ILE A 18 27.52 16.62 -17.07
CA ILE A 18 27.01 17.81 -17.76
C ILE A 18 27.02 19.00 -16.80
N VAL A 19 26.46 18.85 -15.58
CA VAL A 19 26.43 19.91 -14.57
C VAL A 19 27.83 20.42 -14.22
N ARG A 20 28.85 19.53 -14.17
CA ARG A 20 30.23 19.85 -13.84
C ARG A 20 31.05 20.40 -15.00
N SER A 21 30.72 20.10 -16.24
CA SER A 21 31.53 20.43 -17.41
C SER A 21 30.98 21.54 -18.28
N SER A 22 29.69 21.86 -18.20
CA SER A 22 29.07 22.91 -19.01
C SER A 22 29.70 24.30 -18.75
N HIS A 23 29.92 25.04 -19.83
CA HIS A 23 30.59 26.36 -19.75
C HIS A 23 29.57 27.49 -19.57
N SER A 24 28.28 27.25 -19.76
CA SER A 24 27.20 28.22 -19.54
C SER A 24 25.92 27.52 -19.08
N LEU A 25 25.00 28.28 -18.46
CA LEU A 25 23.68 27.77 -18.05
C LEU A 25 22.81 27.37 -19.25
N ASP A 26 22.92 28.10 -20.38
CA ASP A 26 22.18 27.78 -21.60
C ASP A 26 22.68 26.48 -22.23
N GLU A 27 24.00 26.23 -22.25
CA GLU A 27 24.59 24.97 -22.72
C GLU A 27 24.12 23.80 -21.85
N MET A 28 24.15 23.95 -20.52
CA MET A 28 23.67 22.95 -19.56
C MET A 28 22.20 22.63 -19.81
N ARG A 29 21.34 23.64 -19.95
CA ARG A 29 19.91 23.46 -20.25
C ARG A 29 19.69 22.70 -21.55
N ASP A 30 20.39 23.04 -22.61
CA ASP A 30 20.25 22.40 -23.92
C ASP A 30 20.72 20.93 -23.91
N GLU A 31 21.79 20.62 -23.15
CA GLU A 31 22.29 19.26 -23.00
C GLU A 31 21.35 18.39 -22.14
N LEU A 32 20.74 18.97 -21.11
CA LEU A 32 19.80 18.27 -20.20
C LEU A 32 18.46 17.94 -20.87
N ARG A 33 18.03 18.64 -21.92
CA ARG A 33 16.76 18.38 -22.63
C ARG A 33 16.60 16.98 -23.20
N GLY A 34 17.68 16.22 -23.29
CA GLY A 34 17.67 14.84 -23.78
C GLY A 34 17.43 13.79 -22.71
N TYR A 35 17.33 14.19 -21.44
CA TYR A 35 17.17 13.30 -20.29
C TYR A 35 15.78 13.46 -19.69
N HIS A 36 15.27 12.38 -19.13
CA HIS A 36 13.99 12.39 -18.41
C HIS A 36 14.14 13.09 -17.04
N GLU A 37 13.09 13.72 -16.58
CA GLU A 37 13.03 14.48 -15.31
C GLU A 37 13.40 13.62 -14.11
N ASN A 38 12.97 12.36 -14.08
CA ASN A 38 13.36 11.38 -13.08
C ASN A 38 14.88 11.12 -13.06
N ASP A 39 15.56 11.02 -14.21
CA ASP A 39 17.02 10.85 -14.24
C ASP A 39 17.74 12.09 -13.68
N ILE A 40 17.18 13.28 -13.94
CA ILE A 40 17.69 14.54 -13.37
C ILE A 40 17.48 14.56 -11.86
N ALA A 41 16.31 14.19 -11.36
CA ALA A 41 15.98 14.09 -9.94
C ALA A 41 16.93 13.13 -9.21
N GLN A 42 17.13 11.92 -9.73
CA GLN A 42 18.08 10.95 -9.16
C GLN A 42 19.53 11.46 -9.10
N SER A 43 19.91 12.40 -9.97
CA SER A 43 21.23 12.99 -9.94
C SER A 43 21.48 13.92 -8.73
N PHE A 44 20.41 14.39 -8.08
CA PHE A 44 20.50 15.32 -6.94
C PHE A 44 21.30 14.76 -5.77
N GLU A 45 21.20 13.46 -5.49
CA GLU A 45 21.98 12.79 -4.45
C GLU A 45 23.51 12.83 -4.71
N LEU A 46 23.91 12.82 -5.99
CA LEU A 46 25.31 12.81 -6.42
C LEU A 46 25.89 14.21 -6.58
N LEU A 47 25.05 15.24 -6.59
CA LEU A 47 25.42 16.64 -6.72
C LEU A 47 25.58 17.30 -5.35
N ASN A 48 26.57 18.16 -5.22
CA ASN A 48 26.67 19.02 -4.04
C ASN A 48 25.76 20.25 -4.17
N ARG A 49 25.52 20.95 -3.05
CA ARG A 49 24.62 22.12 -3.01
C ARG A 49 24.97 23.20 -4.06
N ALA A 50 26.24 23.42 -4.35
CA ALA A 50 26.67 24.44 -5.33
C ALA A 50 26.34 24.00 -6.75
N GLU A 51 26.47 22.71 -7.02
CA GLU A 51 26.10 22.07 -8.32
C GLU A 51 24.57 22.06 -8.52
N ARG A 52 23.78 21.73 -7.49
CA ARG A 52 22.31 21.82 -7.54
C ARG A 52 21.82 23.27 -7.75
N ASN A 53 22.48 24.25 -7.14
CA ASN A 53 22.16 25.67 -7.40
C ASN A 53 22.38 26.10 -8.87
N LEU A 54 23.28 25.44 -9.61
CA LEU A 54 23.38 25.67 -11.05
C LEU A 54 22.14 25.13 -11.78
N LEU A 55 21.61 23.96 -11.39
CA LEU A 55 20.36 23.40 -11.94
C LEU A 55 19.18 24.33 -11.64
N TYR A 56 19.01 24.78 -10.39
CA TYR A 56 17.92 25.70 -10.03
C TYR A 56 17.96 27.02 -10.79
N THR A 57 19.13 27.40 -11.30
CA THR A 57 19.30 28.62 -12.10
C THR A 57 19.18 28.37 -13.60
N ALA A 58 19.60 27.18 -14.07
CA ALA A 58 19.59 26.82 -15.48
C ALA A 58 18.19 26.42 -15.96
N LEU A 59 17.42 25.70 -15.12
CA LEU A 59 16.10 25.22 -15.45
C LEU A 59 15.03 26.29 -15.12
N ASP A 60 13.98 26.37 -15.94
CA ASP A 60 12.81 27.22 -15.63
C ASP A 60 11.96 26.61 -14.51
N ALA A 61 10.89 27.26 -14.13
CA ALA A 61 10.07 26.84 -13.00
C ALA A 61 9.24 25.59 -13.36
N GLU A 62 8.70 25.53 -14.59
CA GLU A 62 7.91 24.43 -15.12
C GLU A 62 8.74 23.12 -15.10
N TRP A 63 9.93 23.13 -15.70
CA TRP A 63 10.80 21.96 -15.72
C TRP A 63 11.30 21.56 -14.32
N LEU A 64 11.56 22.52 -13.42
CA LEU A 64 11.92 22.23 -12.05
C LEU A 64 10.74 21.66 -11.24
N ALA A 65 9.52 22.05 -11.54
CA ALA A 65 8.32 21.48 -10.95
C ALA A 65 8.26 19.98 -11.22
N GLU A 66 8.39 19.58 -12.49
CA GLU A 66 8.44 18.16 -12.88
C GLU A 66 9.64 17.39 -12.29
N VAL A 67 10.83 17.99 -12.21
CA VAL A 67 12.00 17.33 -11.59
C VAL A 67 11.79 17.13 -10.09
N ILE A 68 11.18 18.08 -9.41
CA ILE A 68 10.99 18.04 -7.94
C ILE A 68 9.90 17.00 -7.58
N SER A 69 8.88 16.80 -8.40
CA SER A 69 7.85 15.77 -8.18
C SER A 69 8.41 14.34 -8.20
N TYR A 70 9.56 14.11 -8.85
CA TYR A 70 10.26 12.83 -8.83
C TYR A 70 11.25 12.64 -7.67
N LEU A 71 11.37 13.58 -6.73
CA LEU A 71 12.29 13.47 -5.59
C LEU A 71 11.62 12.69 -4.45
N ASP A 72 12.24 11.63 -3.94
CA ASP A 72 11.74 10.87 -2.78
C ASP A 72 11.63 11.72 -1.51
N ASN A 73 12.53 12.70 -1.31
CA ASN A 73 12.56 13.59 -0.16
C ASN A 73 12.80 15.05 -0.58
N PRO A 74 11.81 15.73 -1.17
CA PRO A 74 11.97 17.10 -1.66
C PRO A 74 12.32 18.09 -0.55
N SER A 75 11.90 17.87 0.70
CA SER A 75 12.16 18.71 1.87
C SER A 75 13.65 18.97 2.13
N GLU A 76 14.56 18.02 1.81
CA GLU A 76 16.00 18.21 1.94
C GLU A 76 16.56 19.29 1.00
N TYR A 77 15.93 19.48 -0.16
CA TYR A 77 16.39 20.34 -1.24
C TYR A 77 15.67 21.70 -1.26
N ILE A 78 14.44 21.77 -0.76
CA ILE A 78 13.63 23.00 -0.73
C ILE A 78 14.35 24.16 -0.02
N GLU A 79 15.06 23.87 1.08
CA GLU A 79 15.80 24.90 1.82
C GLU A 79 16.95 25.53 1.02
N GLU A 80 17.38 24.88 -0.07
CA GLU A 80 18.40 25.39 -0.97
C GLU A 80 17.84 26.35 -2.00
N ILE A 81 16.54 26.25 -2.30
CA ILE A 81 15.86 27.04 -3.31
C ILE A 81 15.46 28.41 -2.72
N GLY A 82 15.73 29.46 -3.48
CA GLY A 82 15.29 30.80 -3.07
C GLY A 82 13.75 30.92 -3.07
N ILE A 83 13.21 31.60 -2.05
CA ILE A 83 11.76 31.67 -1.81
C ILE A 83 10.94 32.17 -3.03
N VAL A 84 11.50 33.03 -3.88
CA VAL A 84 10.84 33.52 -5.10
C VAL A 84 10.75 32.40 -6.12
N LYS A 85 11.85 31.70 -6.34
CA LYS A 85 11.91 30.56 -7.30
C LYS A 85 11.04 29.41 -6.82
N LEU A 86 11.02 29.14 -5.51
CA LEU A 86 10.15 28.11 -4.93
C LEU A 86 8.66 28.43 -5.13
N ALA A 87 8.28 29.71 -5.00
CA ALA A 87 6.91 30.13 -5.30
C ALA A 87 6.55 29.97 -6.79
N GLU A 88 7.49 30.25 -7.70
CA GLU A 88 7.30 30.02 -9.14
C GLU A 88 7.13 28.53 -9.42
N ILE A 89 7.93 27.66 -8.81
CA ILE A 89 7.85 26.21 -8.96
C ILE A 89 6.48 25.70 -8.49
N ILE A 90 6.03 26.07 -7.30
CA ILE A 90 4.72 25.65 -6.75
C ILE A 90 3.57 26.11 -7.63
N ASN A 91 3.67 27.26 -8.28
CA ASN A 91 2.61 27.74 -9.20
C ASN A 91 2.57 26.97 -10.53
N GLU A 92 3.64 26.29 -10.91
CA GLU A 92 3.76 25.48 -12.13
C GLU A 92 3.58 23.96 -11.88
N MET A 93 3.53 23.54 -10.59
CA MET A 93 3.31 22.13 -10.23
C MET A 93 1.87 21.71 -10.44
N ASP A 94 1.66 20.43 -10.69
CA ASP A 94 0.34 19.81 -10.59
C ASP A 94 -0.22 19.97 -9.16
N ALA A 95 -1.52 19.99 -9.03
CA ALA A 95 -2.16 20.43 -7.79
C ALA A 95 -1.90 19.47 -6.61
N ASP A 96 -1.83 18.17 -6.86
CA ASP A 96 -1.46 17.11 -5.93
C ASP A 96 0.00 17.25 -5.49
N ASP A 97 0.95 17.30 -6.43
CA ASP A 97 2.38 17.51 -6.14
C ASP A 97 2.63 18.83 -5.36
N ALA A 98 1.89 19.89 -5.72
CA ALA A 98 2.00 21.18 -5.03
C ALA A 98 1.54 21.09 -3.57
N ILE A 99 0.59 20.22 -3.24
CA ILE A 99 0.13 19.99 -1.87
C ILE A 99 1.15 19.18 -1.08
N ASP A 100 1.65 18.09 -1.62
CA ASP A 100 2.64 17.27 -0.97
C ASP A 100 3.88 18.09 -0.64
N LEU A 101 4.35 18.87 -1.63
CA LEU A 101 5.44 19.81 -1.40
C LEU A 101 5.10 20.88 -0.36
N TRP A 102 3.85 21.40 -0.35
CA TRP A 102 3.39 22.38 0.61
C TRP A 102 3.35 21.84 2.03
N GLU A 103 3.00 20.59 2.24
CA GLU A 103 2.96 19.94 3.55
C GLU A 103 4.37 19.71 4.13
N ASP A 104 5.32 19.41 3.28
CA ASP A 104 6.72 19.21 3.61
C ASP A 104 7.46 20.53 4.00
N ILE A 105 6.93 21.67 3.58
CA ILE A 105 7.55 22.97 3.86
C ILE A 105 7.28 23.43 5.31
N ASP A 106 8.34 23.85 6.01
CA ASP A 106 8.22 24.46 7.35
C ASP A 106 7.23 25.64 7.38
N GLU A 107 6.39 25.72 8.43
CA GLU A 107 5.41 26.80 8.62
C GLU A 107 6.01 28.21 8.51
N SER A 108 7.25 28.38 8.96
CA SER A 108 7.96 29.67 8.86
C SER A 108 8.26 30.10 7.42
N VAL A 109 8.39 29.13 6.50
CA VAL A 109 8.61 29.35 5.07
C VAL A 109 7.25 29.48 4.37
N ARG A 110 6.26 28.62 4.71
CA ARG A 110 4.89 28.70 4.20
C ARG A 110 4.26 30.09 4.39
N VAL A 111 4.44 30.70 5.55
CA VAL A 111 3.96 32.08 5.82
C VAL A 111 4.51 33.10 4.83
N LYS A 112 5.76 32.93 4.38
CA LYS A 112 6.38 33.82 3.40
C LYS A 112 5.99 33.51 1.96
N LEU A 113 5.75 32.24 1.64
CA LEU A 113 5.32 31.79 0.32
C LEU A 113 3.87 32.14 0.02
N ARG A 114 2.98 32.02 1.01
CA ARG A 114 1.53 32.24 0.87
C ARG A 114 1.13 33.51 0.08
N PRO A 115 1.77 34.69 0.24
CA PRO A 115 1.43 35.89 -0.58
C PRO A 115 1.96 35.81 -2.02
N MET A 116 2.87 34.86 -2.34
CA MET A 116 3.53 34.74 -3.64
C MET A 116 2.89 33.67 -4.53
N ILE A 117 2.16 32.75 -3.94
CA ILE A 117 1.35 31.77 -4.67
C ILE A 117 0.18 32.50 -5.32
N ASP A 118 -0.19 32.15 -6.53
CA ASP A 118 -1.30 32.74 -7.24
C ASP A 118 -2.68 32.31 -6.70
N ASP A 119 -3.75 32.89 -7.19
CA ASP A 119 -5.09 32.64 -6.66
C ASP A 119 -5.71 31.34 -7.24
N GLU A 120 -5.20 30.83 -8.37
CA GLU A 120 -5.60 29.59 -9.00
C GLU A 120 -5.04 28.42 -8.19
N THR A 121 -3.73 28.32 -8.01
CA THR A 121 -3.04 27.32 -7.18
C THR A 121 -3.57 27.29 -5.74
N LYS A 122 -3.84 28.49 -5.14
CA LYS A 122 -4.49 28.53 -3.81
C LYS A 122 -5.88 27.91 -3.77
N THR A 123 -6.62 28.01 -4.87
CA THR A 123 -7.99 27.47 -4.96
C THR A 123 -7.92 25.95 -5.11
N GLU A 124 -6.98 25.46 -5.87
CA GLU A 124 -6.70 24.03 -6.07
C GLU A 124 -6.24 23.38 -4.77
N ILE A 125 -5.22 23.93 -4.11
CA ILE A 125 -4.75 23.49 -2.80
C ILE A 125 -5.90 23.44 -1.77
N ARG A 126 -6.82 24.44 -1.78
CA ARG A 126 -7.99 24.40 -0.88
C ARG A 126 -9.02 23.35 -1.26
N LEU A 127 -9.19 23.10 -2.54
CA LEU A 127 -10.11 22.08 -3.03
C LEU A 127 -9.65 20.70 -2.54
N ILE A 128 -8.41 20.35 -2.81
CA ILE A 128 -7.84 19.04 -2.45
C ILE A 128 -7.76 18.86 -0.93
N ASN A 129 -7.25 19.85 -0.18
CA ASN A 129 -7.25 19.86 1.29
C ASN A 129 -8.66 19.84 1.93
N SER A 130 -9.74 19.88 1.16
CA SER A 130 -11.10 19.72 1.67
C SER A 130 -11.55 18.26 1.76
N TYR A 131 -10.80 17.36 1.19
CA TYR A 131 -11.00 15.91 1.23
C TYR A 131 -10.14 15.27 2.33
N ASP A 132 -10.55 14.12 2.82
CA ASP A 132 -9.73 13.29 3.70
C ASP A 132 -8.63 12.59 2.85
N ASP A 133 -7.45 12.32 3.42
CA ASP A 133 -6.29 11.75 2.71
C ASP A 133 -6.58 10.38 2.07
N ASP A 134 -7.58 9.65 2.55
CA ASP A 134 -8.03 8.37 2.02
C ASP A 134 -9.19 8.48 1.00
N GLU A 135 -9.58 9.70 0.59
CA GLU A 135 -10.61 9.97 -0.43
C GLU A 135 -9.99 10.24 -1.80
N ILE A 136 -10.67 9.83 -2.86
CA ILE A 136 -10.27 10.07 -4.26
C ILE A 136 -10.03 11.56 -4.55
N GLY A 137 -10.79 12.45 -3.90
CA GLY A 137 -10.63 13.89 -4.05
C GLY A 137 -9.30 14.46 -3.58
N SER A 138 -8.50 13.72 -2.78
CA SER A 138 -7.15 14.13 -2.36
C SER A 138 -6.08 13.92 -3.43
N LEU A 139 -6.33 13.05 -4.42
CA LEU A 139 -5.38 12.66 -5.47
C LEU A 139 -5.64 13.34 -6.84
N ILE A 140 -6.49 14.37 -6.88
CA ILE A 140 -6.88 14.97 -8.17
C ILE A 140 -5.88 16.01 -8.64
N THR A 141 -5.55 15.96 -9.93
CA THR A 141 -4.99 17.11 -10.64
C THR A 141 -6.06 17.86 -11.43
N THR A 142 -5.92 19.17 -11.56
CA THR A 142 -6.82 20.01 -12.37
C THR A 142 -6.30 20.22 -13.80
N ASN A 143 -5.14 19.65 -14.11
CA ASN A 143 -4.46 19.71 -15.38
C ASN A 143 -5.10 18.75 -16.41
N TYR A 144 -6.21 19.15 -17.04
CA TYR A 144 -6.92 18.33 -18.03
C TYR A 144 -7.70 19.13 -19.06
N ILE A 145 -7.95 18.52 -20.22
CA ILE A 145 -8.70 19.12 -21.33
C ILE A 145 -10.19 18.79 -21.23
N ARG A 146 -11.04 19.83 -21.32
CA ARG A 146 -12.49 19.65 -21.41
C ARG A 146 -13.08 20.42 -22.57
N ILE A 147 -14.04 19.80 -23.29
CA ILE A 147 -14.76 20.41 -24.41
C ILE A 147 -16.27 20.22 -24.25
N ARG A 148 -17.05 21.01 -24.98
CA ARG A 148 -18.51 20.88 -24.97
C ARG A 148 -18.99 19.85 -25.98
N ARG A 149 -20.05 19.11 -25.62
CA ARG A 149 -20.65 18.07 -26.47
C ARG A 149 -21.19 18.58 -27.81
N ASN A 150 -21.68 19.84 -27.87
CA ASN A 150 -22.35 20.41 -29.04
C ASN A 150 -21.40 21.04 -30.08
N LEU A 151 -20.11 20.84 -29.97
CA LEU A 151 -19.10 21.34 -30.90
C LEU A 151 -19.02 20.50 -32.18
N THR A 152 -18.49 21.09 -33.24
CA THR A 152 -18.01 20.37 -34.42
C THR A 152 -16.57 19.85 -34.16
N ILE A 153 -16.11 18.84 -34.92
CA ILE A 153 -14.73 18.32 -34.84
C ILE A 153 -13.69 19.45 -34.90
N ARG A 154 -13.87 20.39 -35.83
CA ARG A 154 -12.95 21.53 -35.99
C ARG A 154 -12.97 22.48 -34.79
N GLN A 155 -14.13 22.72 -34.20
CA GLN A 155 -14.22 23.55 -32.97
C GLN A 155 -13.63 22.84 -31.77
N ALA A 156 -13.88 21.52 -31.62
CA ALA A 156 -13.28 20.69 -30.58
C ALA A 156 -11.75 20.70 -30.65
N MET A 157 -11.19 20.50 -31.86
CA MET A 157 -9.75 20.61 -32.09
C MET A 157 -9.19 22.00 -31.77
N HIS A 158 -9.95 23.05 -32.04
CA HIS A 158 -9.52 24.41 -31.72
C HIS A 158 -9.51 24.66 -30.21
N GLU A 159 -10.56 24.21 -29.48
CA GLU A 159 -10.59 24.28 -28.02
C GLU A 159 -9.48 23.44 -27.37
N LEU A 160 -9.18 22.24 -27.92
CA LEU A 160 -8.04 21.43 -27.50
C LEU A 160 -6.72 22.20 -27.60
N ILE A 161 -6.43 22.76 -28.81
CA ILE A 161 -5.16 23.48 -29.05
C ILE A 161 -5.02 24.70 -28.11
N GLN A 162 -6.12 25.36 -27.79
CA GLN A 162 -6.09 26.49 -26.87
C GLN A 162 -5.78 26.09 -25.43
N GLN A 163 -6.23 24.91 -25.00
CA GLN A 163 -6.00 24.41 -23.64
C GLN A 163 -4.68 23.63 -23.52
N ALA A 164 -4.18 23.02 -24.60
CA ALA A 164 -2.98 22.19 -24.60
C ALA A 164 -1.68 22.97 -24.36
N GLY A 165 -1.70 24.30 -24.32
CA GLY A 165 -0.55 25.11 -23.92
C GLY A 165 -0.37 25.21 -22.42
N ASP A 166 -1.45 24.98 -21.66
CA ASP A 166 -1.49 25.11 -20.20
C ASP A 166 -1.85 23.78 -19.53
N ASN A 167 -1.91 22.67 -20.28
CA ASN A 167 -2.30 21.36 -19.75
C ASN A 167 -1.52 20.22 -20.44
N ASP A 168 -0.92 19.33 -19.69
CA ASP A 168 -0.11 18.20 -20.17
C ASP A 168 -0.95 16.94 -20.40
N ASN A 169 -2.04 16.76 -19.63
CA ASN A 169 -2.94 15.61 -19.74
C ASN A 169 -3.89 15.75 -20.92
N ILE A 170 -3.36 15.64 -22.14
CA ILE A 170 -4.07 15.82 -23.41
C ILE A 170 -4.52 14.52 -24.09
N SER A 171 -4.07 13.36 -23.62
CA SER A 171 -4.38 12.04 -24.20
C SER A 171 -5.87 11.74 -24.19
N THR A 172 -6.56 12.17 -23.13
CA THR A 172 -8.00 12.02 -22.93
C THR A 172 -8.67 13.39 -22.84
N ILE A 173 -9.68 13.62 -23.67
CA ILE A 173 -10.43 14.87 -23.74
C ILE A 173 -11.81 14.62 -23.15
N TYR A 174 -12.14 15.29 -22.06
CA TYR A 174 -13.40 15.12 -21.37
C TYR A 174 -14.51 15.97 -21.96
N VAL A 175 -15.68 15.36 -22.15
CA VAL A 175 -16.83 16.02 -22.78
C VAL A 175 -17.87 16.37 -21.75
N VAL A 176 -18.32 17.62 -21.77
CA VAL A 176 -19.33 18.15 -20.84
C VAL A 176 -20.55 18.70 -21.55
N ASP A 177 -21.71 18.67 -20.88
CA ASP A 177 -22.96 19.30 -21.35
C ASP A 177 -22.95 20.84 -21.11
N ASP A 178 -24.02 21.53 -21.54
CA ASP A 178 -24.19 22.96 -21.31
C ASP A 178 -24.27 23.36 -19.84
N ARG A 179 -24.49 22.38 -18.91
CA ARG A 179 -24.49 22.59 -17.47
C ARG A 179 -23.14 22.20 -16.83
N LYS A 180 -22.11 21.95 -17.65
CA LYS A 180 -20.77 21.48 -17.25
C LYS A 180 -20.77 20.12 -16.58
N ARG A 181 -21.75 19.25 -16.83
CA ARG A 181 -21.78 17.87 -16.31
C ARG A 181 -21.06 16.96 -17.27
N PHE A 182 -20.35 16.01 -16.74
CA PHE A 182 -19.64 14.97 -17.49
C PHE A 182 -20.60 14.15 -18.36
N CYS A 183 -20.22 13.94 -19.62
CA CYS A 183 -21.00 13.21 -20.62
C CYS A 183 -20.24 12.04 -21.26
N GLY A 184 -18.93 11.97 -21.08
CA GLY A 184 -18.06 10.98 -21.70
C GLY A 184 -16.69 11.56 -22.05
N ALA A 185 -15.86 10.79 -22.73
CA ALA A 185 -14.52 11.19 -23.14
C ALA A 185 -14.24 10.85 -24.60
N ILE A 186 -13.21 11.49 -25.15
CA ILE A 186 -12.72 11.26 -26.50
C ILE A 186 -11.20 11.05 -26.39
N SER A 187 -10.65 10.01 -27.01
CA SER A 187 -9.18 9.91 -27.12
C SER A 187 -8.63 10.95 -28.08
N LEU A 188 -7.48 11.53 -27.77
CA LEU A 188 -6.79 12.47 -28.69
C LEU A 188 -6.61 11.84 -30.08
N LYS A 189 -6.31 10.55 -30.16
CA LYS A 189 -6.20 9.80 -31.42
C LYS A 189 -7.49 9.87 -32.22
N ASP A 190 -8.66 9.63 -31.60
CA ASP A 190 -9.94 9.61 -32.30
C ASP A 190 -10.33 11.01 -32.80
N LEU A 191 -10.01 12.05 -32.04
CA LEU A 191 -10.22 13.43 -32.47
C LEU A 191 -9.31 13.81 -33.65
N ILE A 192 -8.03 13.39 -33.66
CA ILE A 192 -7.06 13.66 -34.74
C ILE A 192 -7.48 12.99 -36.05
N ILE A 193 -7.98 11.74 -36.00
CA ILE A 193 -8.36 10.99 -37.21
C ILE A 193 -9.78 11.31 -37.70
N ALA A 194 -10.59 11.99 -36.88
CA ALA A 194 -11.96 12.34 -37.22
C ALA A 194 -12.01 13.31 -38.40
N ARG A 195 -12.97 13.11 -39.31
CA ARG A 195 -13.18 14.00 -40.45
C ARG A 195 -14.17 15.11 -40.07
N ASP A 196 -14.00 16.29 -40.61
CA ASP A 196 -14.83 17.49 -40.39
C ASP A 196 -16.35 17.27 -40.56
N ASN A 197 -16.75 16.31 -41.37
CA ASN A 197 -18.15 16.02 -41.68
C ASN A 197 -18.79 14.99 -40.75
N VAL A 198 -18.05 14.47 -39.77
CA VAL A 198 -18.52 13.50 -38.77
C VAL A 198 -19.03 14.28 -37.56
N PRO A 199 -20.22 13.95 -37.00
CA PRO A 199 -20.66 14.55 -35.74
C PRO A 199 -19.73 14.20 -34.60
N LEU A 200 -19.38 15.15 -33.73
CA LEU A 200 -18.54 14.92 -32.55
C LEU A 200 -19.11 13.81 -31.66
N GLU A 201 -20.42 13.74 -31.52
CA GLU A 201 -21.11 12.71 -30.74
C GLU A 201 -20.76 11.27 -31.16
N SER A 202 -20.39 11.04 -32.41
CA SER A 202 -20.08 9.67 -32.89
C SER A 202 -18.72 9.15 -32.45
N ILE A 203 -17.86 10.00 -31.89
CA ILE A 203 -16.55 9.64 -31.36
C ILE A 203 -16.48 9.78 -29.84
N ILE A 204 -17.58 10.21 -29.19
CA ILE A 204 -17.65 10.27 -27.73
C ILE A 204 -17.90 8.87 -27.18
N SER A 205 -17.09 8.45 -26.23
CA SER A 205 -17.34 7.27 -25.38
C SER A 205 -18.25 7.67 -24.22
N ASP A 206 -19.56 7.46 -24.37
CA ASP A 206 -20.54 7.78 -23.32
C ASP A 206 -20.43 6.86 -22.07
N SER A 207 -19.75 5.72 -22.20
CA SER A 207 -19.53 4.74 -21.13
C SER A 207 -18.13 4.84 -20.50
N TYR A 208 -17.46 5.98 -20.69
CA TYR A 208 -16.15 6.19 -20.10
C TYR A 208 -16.24 6.15 -18.55
N PRO A 209 -15.33 5.42 -17.87
CA PRO A 209 -15.35 5.28 -16.42
C PRO A 209 -15.09 6.62 -15.72
N TYR A 210 -15.58 6.74 -14.50
CA TYR A 210 -15.38 7.92 -13.64
C TYR A 210 -15.36 7.49 -12.17
N LEU A 211 -14.80 8.34 -11.33
CA LEU A 211 -14.78 8.20 -9.87
C LEU A 211 -15.60 9.33 -9.23
N MET A 212 -16.04 9.11 -7.98
CA MET A 212 -16.64 10.17 -7.18
C MET A 212 -15.62 10.72 -6.19
N ASP A 213 -15.70 12.00 -5.90
CA ASP A 213 -14.78 12.74 -5.06
C ASP A 213 -14.61 12.18 -3.64
N HIS A 214 -15.67 11.66 -3.04
CA HIS A 214 -15.68 11.06 -1.70
C HIS A 214 -15.61 9.51 -1.70
N GLU A 215 -15.35 8.87 -2.83
CA GLU A 215 -15.03 7.43 -2.84
C GLU A 215 -13.70 7.22 -2.13
N LYS A 216 -13.55 6.10 -1.40
CA LYS A 216 -12.28 5.78 -0.77
C LYS A 216 -11.29 5.23 -1.81
N ILE A 217 -10.02 5.58 -1.67
CA ILE A 217 -8.94 5.15 -2.56
C ILE A 217 -8.89 3.61 -2.59
N SER A 218 -8.85 2.97 -1.42
CA SER A 218 -8.81 1.51 -1.28
C SER A 218 -9.96 0.79 -1.98
N GLU A 219 -11.19 1.35 -1.93
CA GLU A 219 -12.39 0.80 -2.57
C GLU A 219 -12.39 1.01 -4.10
N SER A 220 -11.67 2.02 -4.60
CA SER A 220 -11.66 2.42 -6.00
C SER A 220 -10.54 1.78 -6.83
N ILE A 221 -9.49 1.28 -6.19
CA ILE A 221 -8.29 0.72 -6.85
C ILE A 221 -8.64 -0.40 -7.84
N GLU A 222 -9.54 -1.33 -7.47
CA GLU A 222 -9.92 -2.43 -8.35
C GLU A 222 -10.65 -1.91 -9.60
N LYS A 223 -11.59 -0.97 -9.41
CA LYS A 223 -12.31 -0.29 -10.50
C LYS A 223 -11.34 0.41 -11.46
N ILE A 224 -10.36 1.12 -10.91
CA ILE A 224 -9.35 1.83 -11.71
C ILE A 224 -8.50 0.84 -12.53
N LYS A 225 -8.03 -0.24 -11.92
CA LYS A 225 -7.24 -1.30 -12.57
C LYS A 225 -8.02 -2.00 -13.69
N ASP A 226 -9.31 -2.23 -13.51
CA ASP A 226 -10.15 -2.94 -14.48
C ASP A 226 -10.31 -2.17 -15.80
N TYR A 227 -10.37 -0.83 -15.73
CA TYR A 227 -10.51 -0.01 -16.92
C TYR A 227 -9.19 0.29 -17.62
N ALA A 228 -8.08 0.38 -16.88
CA ALA A 228 -6.72 0.62 -17.40
C ALA A 228 -6.63 1.80 -18.39
N GLU A 229 -7.34 2.90 -18.09
CA GLU A 229 -7.32 4.14 -18.87
C GLU A 229 -6.13 5.02 -18.43
N ASP A 230 -5.66 5.90 -19.33
CA ASP A 230 -4.55 6.82 -19.04
C ASP A 230 -4.89 7.83 -17.93
N SER A 231 -6.17 8.21 -17.82
CA SER A 231 -6.68 9.06 -16.75
C SER A 231 -8.18 8.85 -16.54
N LEU A 232 -8.66 9.11 -15.33
CA LEU A 232 -10.07 8.98 -14.95
C LEU A 232 -10.60 10.32 -14.41
N PRO A 233 -11.78 10.79 -14.86
CA PRO A 233 -12.37 12.01 -14.34
C PRO A 233 -13.00 11.76 -12.98
N VAL A 234 -12.77 12.67 -12.05
CA VAL A 234 -13.36 12.69 -10.72
C VAL A 234 -14.53 13.67 -10.71
N LEU A 235 -15.69 13.18 -10.27
CA LEU A 235 -16.94 13.92 -10.32
C LEU A 235 -17.45 14.24 -8.91
N ASN A 236 -17.99 15.42 -8.75
CA ASN A 236 -18.75 15.76 -7.56
C ASN A 236 -20.22 15.25 -7.64
N GLN A 237 -20.99 15.46 -6.57
CA GLN A 237 -22.41 15.05 -6.49
C GLN A 237 -23.30 15.65 -7.60
N ASP A 238 -22.93 16.80 -8.18
CA ASP A 238 -23.62 17.43 -9.31
C ASP A 238 -23.24 16.80 -10.67
N ARG A 239 -22.37 15.78 -10.69
CA ARG A 239 -21.74 15.16 -11.87
C ARG A 239 -20.87 16.12 -12.69
N LYS A 240 -20.28 17.11 -12.07
CA LYS A 240 -19.29 17.99 -12.69
C LYS A 240 -17.90 17.45 -12.42
N ILE A 241 -17.02 17.55 -13.40
CA ILE A 241 -15.61 17.20 -13.25
C ILE A 241 -14.98 18.24 -12.33
N ILE A 242 -14.31 17.80 -11.28
CA ILE A 242 -13.55 18.63 -10.34
C ILE A 242 -12.04 18.48 -10.57
N GLY A 243 -11.61 17.38 -11.13
CA GLY A 243 -10.24 17.04 -11.49
C GLY A 243 -10.19 15.69 -12.19
N ILE A 244 -9.00 15.22 -12.43
CA ILE A 244 -8.72 13.88 -12.95
C ILE A 244 -7.71 13.19 -12.05
N ILE A 245 -7.63 11.87 -12.14
CA ILE A 245 -6.52 11.06 -11.61
C ILE A 245 -5.82 10.43 -12.81
N THR A 246 -4.51 10.53 -12.89
CA THR A 246 -3.69 9.94 -13.94
C THR A 246 -3.32 8.47 -13.62
N ALA A 247 -2.81 7.74 -14.60
CA ALA A 247 -2.30 6.39 -14.37
C ALA A 247 -1.08 6.36 -13.44
N GLN A 248 -0.34 7.47 -13.35
CA GLN A 248 0.79 7.63 -12.44
C GLN A 248 0.29 7.70 -11.00
N ASP A 249 -0.62 8.62 -10.67
CA ASP A 249 -1.19 8.81 -9.33
C ASP A 249 -1.87 7.53 -8.83
N VAL A 250 -2.53 6.80 -9.75
CA VAL A 250 -3.09 5.48 -9.45
C VAL A 250 -2.02 4.47 -9.07
N THR A 251 -0.89 4.48 -9.76
CA THR A 251 0.20 3.53 -9.48
C THR A 251 0.81 3.83 -8.13
N GLU A 252 1.01 5.09 -7.80
CA GLU A 252 1.52 5.58 -6.52
C GLU A 252 0.55 5.23 -5.38
N ALA A 253 -0.71 5.61 -5.49
CA ALA A 253 -1.74 5.26 -4.51
C ALA A 253 -1.88 3.74 -4.26
N VAL A 254 -1.68 2.92 -5.29
CA VAL A 254 -1.67 1.46 -5.16
C VAL A 254 -0.44 0.96 -4.40
N ASP A 255 0.72 1.55 -4.63
CA ASP A 255 1.96 1.19 -3.95
C ASP A 255 1.89 1.58 -2.47
N ASP A 256 1.39 2.77 -2.17
CA ASP A 256 1.16 3.26 -0.81
C ASP A 256 0.18 2.37 -0.03
N GLU A 257 -0.96 2.00 -0.62
CA GLU A 257 -1.94 1.12 0.01
C GLU A 257 -1.33 -0.27 0.30
N ILE A 258 -0.53 -0.81 -0.63
CA ILE A 258 0.17 -2.08 -0.43
C ILE A 258 1.20 -1.97 0.70
N SER A 259 1.94 -0.87 0.74
CA SER A 259 2.95 -0.59 1.77
C SER A 259 2.32 -0.42 3.14
N GLU A 260 1.21 0.32 3.22
CA GLU A 260 0.43 0.49 4.45
C GLU A 260 -0.16 -0.84 4.96
N ASP A 261 -0.74 -1.64 4.07
CA ASP A 261 -1.25 -2.99 4.39
C ASP A 261 -0.14 -3.90 4.91
N TYR A 262 1.05 -3.83 4.29
CA TYR A 262 2.21 -4.59 4.73
C TYR A 262 2.68 -4.15 6.13
N ALA A 263 2.72 -2.85 6.39
CA ALA A 263 3.05 -2.30 7.70
C ALA A 263 2.03 -2.74 8.78
N LYS A 264 0.74 -2.64 8.50
CA LYS A 264 -0.34 -3.10 9.39
C LYS A 264 -0.25 -4.61 9.66
N LEU A 265 0.01 -5.43 8.63
CA LEU A 265 0.20 -6.87 8.77
C LEU A 265 1.40 -7.20 9.69
N ALA A 266 2.45 -6.39 9.64
CA ALA A 266 3.61 -6.51 10.53
C ALA A 266 3.32 -6.01 11.96
N GLY A 267 2.22 -5.34 12.21
CA GLY A 267 1.83 -4.75 13.51
C GLY A 267 2.42 -3.37 13.74
N LEU A 268 2.63 -2.62 12.67
CA LEU A 268 2.95 -1.19 12.71
C LEU A 268 1.67 -0.36 12.61
N SER A 269 1.71 0.89 13.03
CA SER A 269 0.56 1.81 12.87
C SER A 269 0.53 2.51 11.51
N SER A 270 1.66 2.61 10.85
CA SER A 270 1.85 3.11 9.49
C SER A 270 3.16 2.56 8.93
N GLU A 271 3.42 2.76 7.66
CA GLU A 271 4.71 2.41 7.05
C GLU A 271 5.88 3.13 7.70
N GLU A 272 7.08 2.62 7.50
CA GLU A 272 8.32 3.12 8.11
C GLU A 272 9.42 3.25 7.05
N ASP A 273 9.99 4.44 6.94
CA ASP A 273 11.09 4.74 6.03
C ASP A 273 12.45 4.63 6.72
N LEU A 274 13.49 4.35 5.91
CA LEU A 274 14.89 4.26 6.35
C LEU A 274 15.40 5.57 6.98
N ASN A 275 14.95 6.72 6.51
CA ASN A 275 15.40 8.06 6.92
C ASN A 275 14.66 8.60 8.16
N GLU A 276 13.66 7.90 8.66
CA GLU A 276 12.93 8.31 9.86
C GLU A 276 13.79 8.35 11.12
N THR A 277 13.45 9.27 12.00
CA THR A 277 14.10 9.34 13.30
C THR A 277 13.69 8.16 14.20
N THR A 278 14.59 7.74 15.09
CA THR A 278 14.28 6.68 16.08
C THR A 278 13.02 6.97 16.91
N GLN A 279 12.69 8.25 17.12
CA GLN A 279 11.49 8.62 17.89
C GLN A 279 10.20 8.38 17.10
N GLU A 280 10.21 8.62 15.81
CA GLU A 280 9.09 8.33 14.90
C GLU A 280 8.87 6.83 14.79
N SER A 281 9.91 6.04 14.50
CA SER A 281 9.83 4.58 14.48
C SER A 281 9.26 4.00 15.79
N VAL A 282 9.70 4.53 16.95
CA VAL A 282 9.17 4.10 18.25
C VAL A 282 7.68 4.44 18.37
N LYS A 283 7.22 5.60 17.91
CA LYS A 283 5.79 5.97 17.95
C LYS A 283 4.93 5.03 17.10
N LYS A 284 5.44 4.60 15.95
CA LYS A 284 4.74 3.68 15.04
C LYS A 284 4.63 2.25 15.60
N ARG A 285 5.65 1.79 16.34
CA ARG A 285 5.73 0.40 16.87
C ARG A 285 5.16 0.23 18.27
N LEU A 286 5.38 1.21 19.15
CA LEU A 286 5.09 1.08 20.59
C LEU A 286 3.61 0.80 20.91
N PRO A 287 2.61 1.42 20.27
CA PRO A 287 1.20 1.17 20.59
C PRO A 287 0.84 -0.31 20.48
N TRP A 288 1.23 -0.95 19.40
CA TRP A 288 0.98 -2.38 19.19
C TRP A 288 1.73 -3.25 20.20
N LEU A 289 2.99 -2.96 20.48
CA LEU A 289 3.80 -3.70 21.46
C LEU A 289 3.18 -3.64 22.86
N VAL A 290 2.60 -2.51 23.25
CA VAL A 290 1.89 -2.37 24.54
C VAL A 290 0.64 -3.24 24.56
N ILE A 291 -0.17 -3.25 23.51
CA ILE A 291 -1.35 -4.12 23.40
C ILE A 291 -0.94 -5.59 23.51
N LEU A 292 0.09 -5.99 22.74
CA LEU A 292 0.60 -7.36 22.74
C LEU A 292 1.18 -7.78 24.11
N LEU A 293 1.80 -6.85 24.85
CA LEU A 293 2.28 -7.10 26.20
C LEU A 293 1.11 -7.49 27.14
N PHE A 294 0.00 -6.74 27.10
CA PHE A 294 -1.18 -7.06 27.92
C PHE A 294 -1.84 -8.37 27.49
N LEU A 295 -1.94 -8.63 26.19
CA LEU A 295 -2.45 -9.91 25.69
C LEU A 295 -1.54 -11.07 26.10
N GLY A 296 -0.23 -10.91 26.05
CA GLY A 296 0.74 -11.90 26.51
C GLY A 296 0.61 -12.20 28.01
N MET A 297 0.25 -11.19 28.84
CA MET A 297 -0.05 -11.42 30.25
C MET A 297 -1.31 -12.30 30.45
N VAL A 298 -2.32 -12.13 29.58
CA VAL A 298 -3.52 -13.00 29.60
C VAL A 298 -3.12 -14.44 29.25
N VAL A 299 -2.35 -14.64 28.18
CA VAL A 299 -1.83 -15.97 27.80
C VAL A 299 -1.05 -16.61 28.94
N SER A 300 -0.14 -15.85 29.57
CA SER A 300 0.63 -16.31 30.72
C SER A 300 -0.25 -16.73 31.91
N SER A 301 -1.33 -15.99 32.17
CA SER A 301 -2.29 -16.33 33.22
C SER A 301 -3.03 -17.65 32.94
N VAL A 302 -3.37 -17.87 31.65
CA VAL A 302 -4.01 -19.14 31.24
C VAL A 302 -3.03 -20.31 31.33
N VAL A 303 -1.75 -20.13 30.96
CA VAL A 303 -0.70 -21.15 31.21
C VAL A 303 -0.62 -21.50 32.68
N GLY A 304 -0.64 -20.50 33.56
CA GLY A 304 -0.65 -20.70 35.02
C GLY A 304 -1.82 -21.56 35.54
N ALA A 305 -2.99 -21.46 34.89
CA ALA A 305 -4.14 -22.31 35.25
C ALA A 305 -3.90 -23.81 35.02
N PHE A 306 -2.95 -24.18 34.15
CA PHE A 306 -2.55 -25.56 33.86
C PHE A 306 -1.32 -26.04 34.66
N GLU A 307 -0.86 -25.28 35.67
CA GLU A 307 0.30 -25.65 36.51
C GLU A 307 0.15 -27.04 37.11
N GLY A 308 -1.06 -27.46 37.48
CA GLY A 308 -1.35 -28.80 37.98
C GLY A 308 -1.02 -29.91 36.95
N VAL A 309 -1.26 -29.69 35.68
CA VAL A 309 -0.93 -30.66 34.61
C VAL A 309 0.58 -30.80 34.45
N VAL A 310 1.28 -29.66 34.48
CA VAL A 310 2.75 -29.63 34.39
C VAL A 310 3.40 -30.28 35.58
N ALA A 311 2.87 -30.10 36.82
CA ALA A 311 3.37 -30.70 38.02
C ALA A 311 3.25 -32.24 37.99
N ILE A 312 2.16 -32.76 37.40
CA ILE A 312 1.93 -34.21 37.28
C ILE A 312 2.79 -34.81 36.17
N LEU A 313 2.92 -34.17 35.02
CA LEU A 313 3.61 -34.64 33.82
C LEU A 313 4.57 -33.59 33.26
N PRO A 314 5.74 -33.35 33.85
CA PRO A 314 6.64 -32.26 33.47
C PRO A 314 7.13 -32.31 32.01
N ILE A 315 7.13 -33.48 31.34
CA ILE A 315 7.55 -33.64 29.96
C ILE A 315 6.67 -32.81 29.00
N VAL A 316 5.43 -32.48 29.37
CA VAL A 316 4.48 -31.73 28.54
C VAL A 316 5.02 -30.34 28.24
N ILE A 317 5.70 -29.71 29.20
CA ILE A 317 6.23 -28.32 29.00
C ILE A 317 7.28 -28.27 27.88
N CYS A 318 8.01 -29.39 27.66
CA CYS A 318 9.07 -29.46 26.64
C CYS A 318 8.57 -29.24 25.21
N PHE A 319 7.27 -29.48 24.95
CA PHE A 319 6.68 -29.40 23.61
C PHE A 319 5.69 -28.25 23.46
N GLN A 320 5.49 -27.45 24.50
CA GLN A 320 4.60 -26.27 24.47
C GLN A 320 5.01 -25.32 23.33
N SER A 321 6.27 -24.91 23.31
CA SER A 321 6.77 -23.98 22.30
C SER A 321 6.58 -24.48 20.86
N LEU A 322 6.72 -25.78 20.61
CA LEU A 322 6.48 -26.37 19.30
C LEU A 322 5.04 -26.17 18.84
N ILE A 323 4.08 -26.35 19.74
CA ILE A 323 2.65 -26.26 19.39
C ILE A 323 2.23 -24.82 19.21
N LEU A 324 2.69 -23.91 20.09
CA LEU A 324 2.42 -22.49 20.00
C LEU A 324 2.99 -21.91 18.69
N ASP A 325 4.26 -22.20 18.41
CA ASP A 325 4.93 -21.74 17.20
C ASP A 325 4.20 -22.20 15.92
N MET A 326 3.86 -23.49 15.83
CA MET A 326 3.14 -24.01 14.66
C MET A 326 1.73 -23.44 14.52
N ALA A 327 1.02 -23.25 15.62
CA ALA A 327 -0.30 -22.64 15.63
C ALA A 327 -0.25 -21.17 15.19
N GLY A 328 0.70 -20.39 15.70
CA GLY A 328 0.94 -19.01 15.33
C GLY A 328 1.25 -18.87 13.83
N ASN A 329 2.21 -19.65 13.34
CA ASN A 329 2.63 -19.62 11.94
C ASN A 329 1.49 -19.98 10.97
N VAL A 330 0.70 -21.01 11.27
CA VAL A 330 -0.43 -21.39 10.41
C VAL A 330 -1.53 -20.32 10.45
N GLY A 331 -1.79 -19.74 11.62
CA GLY A 331 -2.75 -18.63 11.74
C GLY A 331 -2.35 -17.41 10.92
N THR A 332 -1.07 -17.05 10.95
CA THR A 332 -0.54 -15.94 10.13
C THR A 332 -0.60 -16.25 8.63
N GLN A 333 -0.37 -17.50 8.21
CA GLN A 333 -0.55 -17.91 6.81
C GLN A 333 -2.01 -17.78 6.37
N SER A 334 -2.97 -18.25 7.18
CA SER A 334 -4.40 -18.10 6.87
C SER A 334 -4.85 -16.64 6.91
N LEU A 335 -4.27 -15.80 7.80
CA LEU A 335 -4.49 -14.36 7.84
C LEU A 335 -4.08 -13.71 6.52
N ALA A 336 -2.85 -13.93 6.06
CA ALA A 336 -2.33 -13.33 4.83
C ALA A 336 -3.17 -13.71 3.59
N VAL A 337 -3.58 -14.98 3.49
CA VAL A 337 -4.49 -15.44 2.41
C VAL A 337 -5.84 -14.73 2.52
N THR A 338 -6.37 -14.59 3.73
CA THR A 338 -7.70 -13.99 3.94
C THR A 338 -7.71 -12.51 3.66
N ILE A 339 -6.72 -11.74 4.13
CA ILE A 339 -6.58 -10.31 3.80
C ILE A 339 -6.53 -10.16 2.27
N ARG A 340 -5.64 -10.90 1.61
CA ARG A 340 -5.51 -10.85 0.14
C ARG A 340 -6.80 -11.11 -0.62
N VAL A 341 -7.64 -12.03 -0.12
CA VAL A 341 -8.93 -12.35 -0.74
C VAL A 341 -9.99 -11.30 -0.40
N LEU A 342 -9.93 -10.70 0.80
CA LEU A 342 -10.89 -9.65 1.22
C LEU A 342 -10.67 -8.32 0.53
N MET A 343 -9.50 -8.10 -0.10
CA MET A 343 -9.25 -6.95 -0.99
C MET A 343 -10.08 -7.01 -2.28
N ASP A 344 -10.69 -8.13 -2.63
CA ASP A 344 -11.63 -8.28 -3.75
C ASP A 344 -13.03 -7.87 -3.29
N GLU A 345 -13.51 -6.72 -3.74
CA GLU A 345 -14.81 -6.15 -3.36
C GLU A 345 -16.03 -6.96 -3.80
N ASN A 346 -15.87 -7.83 -4.80
CA ASN A 346 -16.96 -8.61 -5.38
C ASN A 346 -17.29 -9.91 -4.61
N LEU A 347 -16.77 -10.08 -3.38
CA LEU A 347 -16.92 -11.30 -2.58
C LEU A 347 -18.35 -11.52 -2.04
N ASP A 348 -19.01 -12.47 -2.63
CA ASP A 348 -20.29 -12.99 -2.15
C ASP A 348 -20.16 -13.74 -0.82
N ALA A 349 -21.28 -13.86 -0.08
CA ALA A 349 -21.33 -14.69 1.12
C ALA A 349 -20.94 -16.15 0.86
N LYS A 350 -21.16 -16.65 -0.37
CA LYS A 350 -20.77 -17.99 -0.81
C LYS A 350 -19.25 -18.12 -0.91
N ASP A 351 -18.57 -17.09 -1.43
CA ASP A 351 -17.12 -17.06 -1.59
C ASP A 351 -16.43 -16.99 -0.23
N LYS A 352 -16.95 -16.19 0.69
CA LYS A 352 -16.51 -16.14 2.09
C LYS A 352 -16.61 -17.51 2.78
N TRP A 353 -17.72 -18.23 2.59
CA TRP A 353 -17.86 -19.60 3.10
C TRP A 353 -16.93 -20.59 2.40
N HIS A 354 -16.69 -20.41 1.10
CA HIS A 354 -15.74 -21.23 0.36
C HIS A 354 -14.32 -21.06 0.88
N LEU A 355 -13.91 -19.81 1.16
CA LEU A 355 -12.61 -19.49 1.75
C LEU A 355 -12.44 -20.16 3.12
N ILE A 356 -13.42 -20.02 4.03
CA ILE A 356 -13.37 -20.68 5.35
C ILE A 356 -13.20 -22.20 5.19
N ALA A 357 -14.00 -22.82 4.32
CA ALA A 357 -13.96 -24.26 4.10
C ALA A 357 -12.62 -24.70 3.49
N LYS A 358 -12.04 -23.89 2.60
CA LYS A 358 -10.73 -24.12 1.99
C LYS A 358 -9.62 -24.05 3.04
N GLU A 359 -9.56 -22.98 3.83
CA GLU A 359 -8.54 -22.81 4.87
C GLU A 359 -8.64 -23.89 5.96
N MET A 360 -9.84 -24.29 6.37
CA MET A 360 -10.02 -25.42 7.28
C MET A 360 -9.49 -26.75 6.69
N LYS A 361 -9.69 -27.00 5.39
CA LYS A 361 -9.16 -28.20 4.73
C LYS A 361 -7.63 -28.16 4.66
N VAL A 362 -7.06 -27.02 4.34
CA VAL A 362 -5.60 -26.81 4.32
C VAL A 362 -5.04 -27.03 5.73
N GLY A 363 -5.62 -26.42 6.75
CA GLY A 363 -5.26 -26.61 8.15
C GLY A 363 -5.35 -28.06 8.59
N PHE A 364 -6.40 -28.78 8.20
CA PHE A 364 -6.54 -30.22 8.50
C PHE A 364 -5.46 -31.05 7.81
N CYS A 365 -5.17 -30.83 6.55
CA CYS A 365 -4.12 -31.54 5.82
C CYS A 365 -2.74 -31.27 6.42
N ASN A 366 -2.41 -30.01 6.65
CA ASN A 366 -1.11 -29.63 7.26
C ASN A 366 -1.00 -30.17 8.69
N GLY A 367 -2.05 -30.04 9.49
CA GLY A 367 -2.11 -30.56 10.85
C GLY A 367 -1.95 -32.09 10.90
N THR A 368 -2.54 -32.82 9.96
CA THR A 368 -2.37 -34.29 9.87
C THR A 368 -0.94 -34.66 9.51
N LEU A 369 -0.38 -34.03 8.48
CA LEU A 369 1.00 -34.31 8.05
C LEU A 369 2.02 -33.98 9.15
N LEU A 370 1.93 -32.80 9.75
CA LEU A 370 2.80 -32.37 10.83
C LEU A 370 2.57 -33.15 12.11
N GLY A 371 1.32 -33.51 12.41
CA GLY A 371 0.96 -34.36 13.54
C GLY A 371 1.58 -35.73 13.44
N VAL A 372 1.47 -36.40 12.30
CA VAL A 372 2.10 -37.70 12.07
C VAL A 372 3.64 -37.62 12.14
N LEU A 373 4.21 -36.60 11.49
CA LEU A 373 5.65 -36.35 11.54
C LEU A 373 6.14 -36.14 12.99
N SER A 374 5.39 -35.33 13.77
CA SER A 374 5.73 -35.08 15.18
C SER A 374 5.64 -36.33 16.02
N VAL A 375 4.66 -37.21 15.82
CA VAL A 375 4.56 -38.49 16.53
C VAL A 375 5.81 -39.33 16.32
N ILE A 376 6.28 -39.44 15.07
CA ILE A 376 7.47 -40.23 14.72
C ILE A 376 8.73 -39.59 15.33
N CYS A 377 8.98 -38.31 15.03
CA CYS A 377 10.20 -37.64 15.45
C CYS A 377 10.28 -37.48 16.98
N LEU A 378 9.20 -37.05 17.63
CA LEU A 378 9.18 -36.86 19.08
C LEU A 378 9.12 -38.18 19.82
N GLY A 379 8.43 -39.19 19.29
CA GLY A 379 8.44 -40.54 19.89
C GLY A 379 9.85 -41.13 19.99
N VAL A 380 10.63 -41.03 18.91
CA VAL A 380 12.05 -41.44 18.91
C VAL A 380 12.87 -40.54 19.85
N TYR A 381 12.68 -39.21 19.79
CA TYR A 381 13.40 -38.29 20.67
C TYR A 381 13.14 -38.57 22.16
N ILE A 382 11.91 -38.79 22.56
CA ILE A 382 11.51 -39.04 23.95
C ILE A 382 12.10 -40.38 24.41
N ALA A 383 12.04 -41.41 23.57
CA ALA A 383 12.57 -42.74 23.91
C ALA A 383 14.11 -42.75 24.06
N LEU A 384 14.84 -42.04 23.20
CA LEU A 384 16.31 -42.05 23.20
C LEU A 384 16.90 -41.06 24.24
N PHE A 385 16.31 -39.87 24.40
CA PHE A 385 16.96 -38.80 25.17
C PHE A 385 16.26 -38.45 26.50
N LYS A 386 15.01 -38.89 26.72
CA LYS A 386 14.26 -38.58 27.93
C LYS A 386 14.07 -39.80 28.87
N GLY A 387 14.58 -40.96 28.48
CA GLY A 387 14.56 -42.16 29.32
C GLY A 387 13.20 -42.85 29.48
N TYR A 388 12.19 -42.49 28.67
CA TYR A 388 10.90 -43.14 28.67
C TYR A 388 10.94 -44.44 27.87
N THR A 389 10.13 -45.44 28.28
CA THR A 389 9.92 -46.64 27.49
C THR A 389 9.29 -46.28 26.14
N PHE A 390 9.59 -47.05 25.11
CA PHE A 390 9.10 -46.80 23.76
C PHE A 390 7.53 -46.63 23.71
N GLY A 391 6.82 -47.49 24.44
CA GLY A 391 5.35 -47.37 24.52
C GLY A 391 4.86 -46.06 25.13
N ARG A 392 5.46 -45.64 26.26
CA ARG A 392 5.12 -44.33 26.88
C ARG A 392 5.53 -43.15 25.99
N ALA A 393 6.69 -43.24 25.34
CA ALA A 393 7.16 -42.22 24.41
C ALA A 393 6.17 -42.03 23.25
N MET A 394 5.67 -43.14 22.67
CA MET A 394 4.67 -43.09 21.60
C MET A 394 3.32 -42.54 22.05
N LEU A 395 2.88 -42.79 23.29
CA LEU A 395 1.65 -42.22 23.83
C LEU A 395 1.77 -40.70 24.05
N ILE A 396 2.90 -40.25 24.60
CA ILE A 396 3.17 -38.82 24.80
C ILE A 396 3.26 -38.10 23.45
N SER A 397 4.05 -38.63 22.51
CA SER A 397 4.15 -38.02 21.18
C SER A 397 2.84 -38.06 20.39
N GLY A 398 2.04 -39.11 20.57
CA GLY A 398 0.67 -39.17 20.01
C GLY A 398 -0.25 -38.08 20.52
N CYS A 399 -0.18 -37.78 21.83
CA CYS A 399 -0.91 -36.65 22.40
C CYS A 399 -0.45 -35.30 21.79
N VAL A 400 0.87 -35.11 21.68
CA VAL A 400 1.43 -33.90 21.02
C VAL A 400 0.98 -33.80 19.58
N GLY A 401 1.01 -34.90 18.80
CA GLY A 401 0.56 -34.89 17.40
C GLY A 401 -0.92 -34.58 17.22
N ILE A 402 -1.79 -35.14 18.10
CA ILE A 402 -3.21 -34.82 18.10
C ILE A 402 -3.44 -33.36 18.50
N SER A 403 -2.74 -32.87 19.51
CA SER A 403 -2.83 -31.48 19.95
C SER A 403 -2.39 -30.53 18.85
N LEU A 404 -1.33 -30.85 18.12
CA LEU A 404 -0.84 -30.09 16.98
C LEU A 404 -1.87 -30.03 15.86
N LEU A 405 -2.48 -31.17 15.48
CA LEU A 405 -3.55 -31.20 14.49
C LEU A 405 -4.71 -30.28 14.89
N VAL A 406 -5.21 -30.42 16.12
CA VAL A 406 -6.36 -29.63 16.59
C VAL A 406 -6.01 -28.15 16.67
N ALA A 407 -4.84 -27.81 17.20
CA ALA A 407 -4.38 -26.43 17.32
C ALA A 407 -4.26 -25.78 15.91
N ILE A 408 -3.67 -26.45 14.94
CA ILE A 408 -3.51 -25.98 13.55
C ILE A 408 -4.86 -25.71 12.90
N VAL A 409 -5.83 -26.63 13.03
CA VAL A 409 -7.17 -26.45 12.44
C VAL A 409 -7.88 -25.24 13.05
N ILE A 410 -7.82 -25.08 14.38
CA ILE A 410 -8.45 -23.94 15.04
C ILE A 410 -7.71 -22.65 14.67
N SER A 411 -6.38 -22.66 14.59
CA SER A 411 -5.58 -21.50 14.21
C SER A 411 -5.85 -21.04 12.79
N SER A 412 -6.01 -21.98 11.83
CA SER A 412 -6.45 -21.62 10.47
C SER A 412 -7.82 -20.95 10.48
N LEU A 413 -8.74 -21.46 11.30
CA LEU A 413 -10.08 -20.87 11.43
C LEU A 413 -10.02 -19.47 12.04
N VAL A 414 -9.24 -19.26 13.10
CA VAL A 414 -9.03 -17.95 13.74
C VAL A 414 -8.40 -16.97 12.76
N GLY A 415 -7.31 -17.36 12.08
CA GLY A 415 -6.63 -16.55 11.07
C GLY A 415 -7.54 -16.14 9.90
N THR A 416 -8.61 -16.90 9.64
CA THR A 416 -9.61 -16.57 8.61
C THR A 416 -10.76 -15.73 9.17
N LEU A 417 -11.31 -16.09 10.32
CA LEU A 417 -12.52 -15.43 10.85
C LEU A 417 -12.25 -14.05 11.43
N VAL A 418 -11.08 -13.82 12.02
CA VAL A 418 -10.75 -12.52 12.65
C VAL A 418 -10.72 -11.40 11.61
N PRO A 419 -9.96 -11.48 10.50
CA PRO A 419 -9.99 -10.43 9.49
C PRO A 419 -11.36 -10.29 8.81
N MET A 420 -12.10 -11.39 8.60
CA MET A 420 -13.48 -11.31 8.11
C MET A 420 -14.42 -10.58 9.06
N PHE A 421 -14.20 -10.70 10.37
CA PHE A 421 -14.97 -9.95 11.36
C PHE A 421 -14.66 -8.46 11.28
N PHE A 422 -13.38 -8.06 11.19
CA PHE A 422 -12.99 -6.66 11.02
C PHE A 422 -13.58 -6.07 9.74
N HIS A 423 -13.45 -6.75 8.63
CA HIS A 423 -14.09 -6.35 7.37
C HIS A 423 -15.61 -6.16 7.51
N LYS A 424 -16.31 -7.05 8.22
CA LYS A 424 -17.76 -6.95 8.43
C LYS A 424 -18.17 -5.73 9.24
N VAL A 425 -17.35 -5.32 10.21
CA VAL A 425 -17.60 -4.13 11.03
C VAL A 425 -17.03 -2.86 10.42
N LYS A 426 -16.59 -2.93 9.16
CA LYS A 426 -15.97 -1.83 8.41
C LYS A 426 -14.69 -1.29 9.06
N VAL A 427 -13.92 -2.16 9.64
CA VAL A 427 -12.55 -1.91 10.09
C VAL A 427 -11.64 -2.62 9.12
N ASP A 428 -10.55 -1.99 8.73
CA ASP A 428 -9.56 -2.55 7.84
C ASP A 428 -9.09 -3.95 8.31
N PRO A 429 -9.21 -4.99 7.47
CA PRO A 429 -8.79 -6.35 7.82
C PRO A 429 -7.31 -6.48 8.16
N ALA A 430 -6.44 -5.62 7.61
CA ALA A 430 -5.00 -5.62 7.86
C ALA A 430 -4.67 -5.28 9.32
N VAL A 431 -5.54 -4.57 10.03
CA VAL A 431 -5.45 -4.33 11.49
C VAL A 431 -5.44 -5.63 12.30
N ALA A 432 -5.99 -6.74 11.75
CA ALA A 432 -5.84 -8.08 12.33
C ALA A 432 -4.40 -8.62 12.20
N SER A 433 -3.42 -7.82 12.55
CA SER A 433 -1.98 -8.04 12.30
C SER A 433 -1.47 -9.44 12.67
N GLY A 434 -0.36 -9.84 12.02
CA GLY A 434 0.32 -11.11 12.30
C GLY A 434 0.59 -11.32 13.79
N PRO A 435 1.20 -10.36 14.50
CA PRO A 435 1.43 -10.45 15.95
C PRO A 435 0.16 -10.61 16.79
N LEU A 436 -0.95 -9.95 16.43
CA LEU A 436 -2.23 -10.12 17.12
C LEU A 436 -2.76 -11.54 16.94
N ILE A 437 -2.80 -12.02 15.70
CA ILE A 437 -3.25 -13.38 15.37
C ILE A 437 -2.38 -14.43 16.05
N THR A 438 -1.06 -14.26 16.08
CA THR A 438 -0.13 -15.15 16.79
C THR A 438 -0.48 -15.21 18.27
N THR A 439 -0.72 -14.08 18.93
CA THR A 439 -1.05 -14.04 20.37
C THR A 439 -2.40 -14.70 20.66
N VAL A 440 -3.42 -14.51 19.81
CA VAL A 440 -4.71 -15.21 19.94
C VAL A 440 -4.53 -16.72 19.73
N ASN A 441 -3.73 -17.12 18.77
CA ASN A 441 -3.43 -18.54 18.49
C ASN A 441 -2.62 -19.18 19.62
N ASP A 442 -1.73 -18.47 20.29
CA ASP A 442 -1.03 -18.93 21.48
C ASP A 442 -2.01 -19.32 22.60
N LEU A 443 -3.03 -18.47 22.82
CA LEU A 443 -4.08 -18.80 23.78
C LEU A 443 -4.84 -20.07 23.41
N VAL A 444 -5.23 -20.19 22.12
CA VAL A 444 -5.91 -21.40 21.60
C VAL A 444 -5.02 -22.62 21.74
N ALA A 445 -3.74 -22.51 21.37
CA ALA A 445 -2.77 -23.59 21.41
C ALA A 445 -2.51 -24.07 22.84
N VAL A 446 -2.38 -23.17 23.80
CA VAL A 446 -2.21 -23.49 25.24
C VAL A 446 -3.39 -24.27 25.77
N VAL A 447 -4.61 -23.76 25.56
CA VAL A 447 -5.83 -24.42 26.04
C VAL A 447 -5.99 -25.80 25.39
N THR A 448 -5.78 -25.88 24.09
CA THR A 448 -5.88 -27.15 23.34
C THR A 448 -4.85 -28.15 23.82
N TYR A 449 -3.58 -27.75 23.92
CA TYR A 449 -2.49 -28.65 24.27
C TYR A 449 -2.60 -29.17 25.70
N TYR A 450 -2.69 -28.28 26.67
CA TYR A 450 -2.78 -28.71 28.08
C TYR A 450 -4.11 -29.37 28.40
N GLY A 451 -5.20 -28.93 27.76
CA GLY A 451 -6.51 -29.60 27.90
C GLY A 451 -6.49 -31.03 27.37
N LEU A 452 -5.92 -31.24 26.19
CA LEU A 452 -5.74 -32.61 25.65
C LEU A 452 -4.72 -33.44 26.42
N ALA A 453 -3.62 -32.84 26.87
CA ALA A 453 -2.66 -33.52 27.71
C ALA A 453 -3.30 -34.00 29.03
N TRP A 454 -4.10 -33.13 29.68
CA TRP A 454 -4.85 -33.52 30.88
C TRP A 454 -5.82 -34.65 30.57
N LEU A 455 -6.65 -34.49 29.54
CA LEU A 455 -7.70 -35.46 29.21
C LEU A 455 -7.13 -36.80 28.77
N LEU A 456 -6.16 -36.80 27.84
CA LEU A 456 -5.67 -38.04 27.23
C LEU A 456 -4.63 -38.74 28.10
N LEU A 457 -3.64 -38.01 28.65
CA LEU A 457 -2.50 -38.62 29.34
C LEU A 457 -2.78 -38.88 30.82
N ILE A 458 -3.58 -38.01 31.48
CA ILE A 458 -3.84 -38.15 32.90
C ILE A 458 -5.17 -38.91 33.16
N GLU A 459 -6.29 -38.42 32.60
CA GLU A 459 -7.62 -39.01 32.90
C GLU A 459 -7.86 -40.33 32.14
N MET A 460 -7.52 -40.44 30.86
CA MET A 460 -7.83 -41.67 30.06
C MET A 460 -6.76 -42.73 30.14
N LEU A 461 -5.49 -42.37 30.05
CA LEU A 461 -4.37 -43.33 29.94
C LEU A 461 -3.63 -43.58 31.27
N HIS A 462 -3.92 -42.78 32.30
CA HIS A 462 -3.30 -42.92 33.66
C HIS A 462 -1.79 -43.16 33.60
N ILE A 463 -1.07 -42.32 32.78
CA ILE A 463 0.37 -42.51 32.52
C ILE A 463 1.24 -42.18 33.73
N VAL A 464 0.67 -41.56 34.73
CA VAL A 464 1.34 -41.20 36.02
C VAL A 464 1.13 -42.28 37.03
#